data_9e328960484e5d3dcbcf5b218e7b2bea
#
_entry.id   9e328960484e5d3dcbcf5b218e7b2bea
#
_cell.length_a   1.000
_cell.length_b   1.000
_cell.length_c   1.000
_cell.angle_alpha   90.00
_cell.angle_beta   90.00
_cell.angle_gamma   90.00
#
_symmetry.space_group_name_H-M   'P 1'
#
loop_
_entity.id
_entity.type
_entity.pdbx_description
1 polymer ?
#
loop_
_entity_poly.entity_id
_entity_poly.type
_entity_poly.pdbx_seq_one_letter_code
_entity_poly.pdbx_strand_id
1 'polypeptide(L)'
;MNIAGFFLFFIVLIILPYIGLYKLFQKAGRPGWEAIIPIYNFYITTKLSGRPAWWTILLFVPLINVFVCIGLTIDLLKSFGKFSLREQAAGILLPFIFLPKWGFDSTTKYVGPSATPEFKEKHQKTLKKSTSREWTEAIIFAVLAATLIRTFFIEAYTIPTPSMERSLLVGDFLFVSKLNYGPRTPMTPIAFPFAHHTMPVLGTKAYWDGWELGYHRLPGFEEVKKGDVVVFNYPMDADSPLYRPVDKQENYIKRCQGTPGDTLSVVNAQVYVNGKAMPNPPGEQTEYTYKTNGTEVNPDVFDELNITLYSPPVPTMTAASAKIFGGYSNVKDLKPIIAPRGESDPLYPVFPRGAVANYPAYAMLNGKLPQYKWNVDNFGPVIVPKKGWTVKLDSMTFPVYERCIEVYEHNKVEVKGDDIFINGQKTNSYTFKMDYYWMMGDNRHDSEDSRFWGFVPEDHIVGKAVFIWMSFDDNASFLHKIRWSRLFNFIH
;
A
#
# COMPACT_ATOMS: atom_id res chain seq x y z
N MET A 1 -24.90 9.60 -8.04
CA MET A 1 -25.88 10.22 -7.12
C MET A 1 -26.37 11.51 -7.76
N ASN A 2 -27.68 11.72 -7.89
CA ASN A 2 -28.20 12.97 -8.46
C ASN A 2 -28.07 14.12 -7.43
N ILE A 3 -28.20 15.38 -7.89
CA ILE A 3 -28.07 16.59 -7.05
C ILE A 3 -28.99 16.53 -5.81
N ALA A 4 -30.23 16.11 -5.97
CA ALA A 4 -31.19 16.00 -4.87
C ALA A 4 -30.74 14.95 -3.83
N GLY A 5 -30.23 13.81 -4.28
CA GLY A 5 -29.68 12.77 -3.41
C GLY A 5 -28.45 13.23 -2.63
N PHE A 6 -27.58 14.04 -3.26
CA PHE A 6 -26.42 14.66 -2.58
C PHE A 6 -26.87 15.62 -1.48
N PHE A 7 -27.82 16.53 -1.75
CA PHE A 7 -28.33 17.44 -0.74
C PHE A 7 -29.03 16.72 0.42
N LEU A 8 -29.83 15.69 0.13
CA LEU A 8 -30.48 14.89 1.17
C LEU A 8 -29.45 14.18 2.06
N PHE A 9 -28.41 13.59 1.46
CA PHE A 9 -27.31 12.94 2.18
C PHE A 9 -26.58 13.94 3.09
N PHE A 10 -26.28 15.15 2.58
CA PHE A 10 -25.65 16.20 3.34
C PHE A 10 -26.50 16.65 4.54
N ILE A 11 -27.80 16.88 4.32
CA ILE A 11 -28.75 17.26 5.39
C ILE A 11 -28.78 16.17 6.48
N VAL A 12 -28.93 14.92 6.09
CA VAL A 12 -29.08 13.80 7.03
C VAL A 12 -27.80 13.61 7.84
N LEU A 13 -26.66 13.50 7.20
CA LEU A 13 -25.41 13.14 7.89
C LEU A 13 -24.74 14.30 8.61
N ILE A 14 -24.88 15.54 8.12
CA ILE A 14 -24.17 16.69 8.68
C ILE A 14 -25.12 17.58 9.51
N ILE A 15 -26.25 17.96 9.00
CA ILE A 15 -27.13 18.94 9.68
C ILE A 15 -27.85 18.31 10.87
N LEU A 16 -28.41 17.10 10.73
CA LEU A 16 -29.18 16.50 11.82
C LEU A 16 -28.40 16.28 13.13
N PRO A 17 -27.15 15.84 13.14
CA PRO A 17 -26.34 15.78 14.36
C PRO A 17 -26.22 17.12 15.06
N TYR A 18 -25.99 18.21 14.30
CA TYR A 18 -25.91 19.55 14.87
C TYR A 18 -27.22 20.05 15.46
N ILE A 19 -28.36 19.73 14.85
CA ILE A 19 -29.68 20.01 15.43
C ILE A 19 -29.85 19.27 16.76
N GLY A 20 -29.42 18.01 16.83
CA GLY A 20 -29.41 17.23 18.06
C GLY A 20 -28.53 17.86 19.15
N LEU A 21 -27.29 18.21 18.80
CA LEU A 21 -26.36 18.88 19.72
C LEU A 21 -26.90 20.22 20.19
N TYR A 22 -27.49 21.03 19.30
CA TYR A 22 -28.15 22.32 19.66
C TYR A 22 -29.15 22.13 20.81
N LYS A 23 -30.03 21.13 20.70
CA LYS A 23 -31.01 20.80 21.73
C LYS A 23 -30.39 20.26 23.02
N LEU A 24 -29.39 19.42 22.89
CA LEU A 24 -28.65 18.89 24.04
C LEU A 24 -27.94 20.02 24.80
N PHE A 25 -27.29 20.98 24.11
CA PHE A 25 -26.65 22.11 24.74
C PHE A 25 -27.69 23.00 25.50
N GLN A 26 -28.87 23.24 24.90
CA GLN A 26 -29.95 23.96 25.60
C GLN A 26 -30.38 23.20 26.87
N LYS A 27 -30.49 21.90 26.86
CA LYS A 27 -30.81 21.09 28.06
C LYS A 27 -29.71 21.13 29.13
N ALA A 28 -28.46 21.41 28.75
CA ALA A 28 -27.35 21.60 29.66
C ALA A 28 -27.22 23.05 30.14
N GLY A 29 -28.19 23.93 29.85
CA GLY A 29 -28.17 25.35 30.24
C GLY A 29 -27.22 26.20 29.40
N ARG A 30 -26.79 25.74 28.22
CA ARG A 30 -25.93 26.49 27.29
C ARG A 30 -26.75 27.02 26.10
N PRO A 31 -26.34 28.15 25.51
CA PRO A 31 -26.94 28.62 24.26
C PRO A 31 -26.77 27.56 23.15
N GLY A 32 -27.86 27.19 22.48
CA GLY A 32 -27.81 26.12 21.46
C GLY A 32 -26.90 26.44 20.27
N TRP A 33 -26.74 27.70 19.90
CA TRP A 33 -25.87 28.14 18.81
C TRP A 33 -24.39 27.73 18.98
N GLU A 34 -23.93 27.54 20.22
CA GLU A 34 -22.56 27.07 20.51
C GLU A 34 -22.27 25.69 19.91
N ALA A 35 -23.30 24.88 19.68
CA ALA A 35 -23.17 23.58 19.03
C ALA A 35 -22.84 23.68 17.54
N ILE A 36 -23.19 24.81 16.89
CA ILE A 36 -23.07 24.97 15.43
C ILE A 36 -21.67 25.46 15.01
N ILE A 37 -20.97 26.18 15.91
CA ILE A 37 -19.64 26.71 15.58
C ILE A 37 -18.58 25.60 15.64
N PRO A 38 -17.93 25.29 14.53
CA PRO A 38 -16.86 24.28 14.48
C PRO A 38 -15.74 24.59 15.49
N ILE A 39 -15.13 23.55 16.06
CA ILE A 39 -14.08 23.64 17.09
C ILE A 39 -14.63 24.16 18.44
N TYR A 40 -15.40 25.26 18.44
CA TYR A 40 -15.97 25.80 19.65
C TYR A 40 -16.99 24.85 20.28
N ASN A 41 -17.77 24.13 19.49
CA ASN A 41 -18.66 23.07 19.97
C ASN A 41 -17.92 21.95 20.71
N PHE A 42 -16.72 21.58 20.29
CA PHE A 42 -15.89 20.61 21.03
C PHE A 42 -15.38 21.18 22.34
N TYR A 43 -14.95 22.46 22.33
CA TYR A 43 -14.56 23.14 23.54
C TYR A 43 -15.72 23.20 24.57
N ILE A 44 -16.93 23.49 24.14
CA ILE A 44 -18.11 23.46 25.02
C ILE A 44 -18.40 22.01 25.45
N THR A 45 -18.25 21.02 24.55
CA THR A 45 -18.41 19.62 24.91
C THR A 45 -17.41 19.18 25.97
N THR A 46 -16.15 19.65 25.93
CA THR A 46 -15.19 19.34 27.01
C THR A 46 -15.67 19.89 28.35
N LYS A 47 -16.22 21.12 28.38
CA LYS A 47 -16.78 21.73 29.60
C LYS A 47 -18.00 20.96 30.11
N LEU A 48 -18.95 20.66 29.25
CA LEU A 48 -20.15 19.89 29.62
C LEU A 48 -19.82 18.49 30.14
N SER A 49 -18.77 17.87 29.60
CA SER A 49 -18.31 16.56 30.01
C SER A 49 -17.38 16.58 31.22
N GLY A 50 -16.87 17.75 31.62
CA GLY A 50 -15.88 17.88 32.72
C GLY A 50 -14.46 17.49 32.32
N ARG A 51 -14.13 17.55 31.02
CA ARG A 51 -12.77 17.34 30.52
C ARG A 51 -11.97 18.64 30.51
N PRO A 52 -10.65 18.58 30.65
CA PRO A 52 -9.80 19.76 30.51
C PRO A 52 -9.93 20.38 29.13
N ALA A 53 -9.96 21.73 29.05
CA ALA A 53 -10.13 22.46 27.79
C ALA A 53 -9.04 22.15 26.73
N TRP A 54 -7.81 21.79 27.15
CA TRP A 54 -6.72 21.46 26.25
C TRP A 54 -7.01 20.22 25.38
N TRP A 55 -7.98 19.38 25.73
CA TRP A 55 -8.43 18.29 24.86
C TRP A 55 -8.87 18.79 23.49
N THR A 56 -9.35 20.02 23.39
CA THR A 56 -9.70 20.65 22.11
C THR A 56 -8.49 20.76 21.16
N ILE A 57 -7.28 20.90 21.70
CA ILE A 57 -6.05 20.97 20.89
C ILE A 57 -5.76 19.60 20.22
N LEU A 58 -6.10 18.50 20.88
CA LEU A 58 -5.89 17.15 20.35
C LEU A 58 -6.72 16.87 19.08
N LEU A 59 -7.75 17.68 18.80
CA LEU A 59 -8.51 17.57 17.54
C LEU A 59 -7.65 17.89 16.31
N PHE A 60 -6.59 18.66 16.48
CA PHE A 60 -5.66 19.00 15.40
C PHE A 60 -4.54 17.95 15.20
N VAL A 61 -4.47 16.96 16.09
CA VAL A 61 -3.49 15.88 15.96
C VAL A 61 -4.13 14.74 15.18
N PRO A 62 -3.66 14.46 13.94
CA PRO A 62 -4.19 13.37 13.12
C PRO A 62 -4.23 12.05 13.89
N LEU A 63 -5.26 11.25 13.66
CA LEU A 63 -5.58 9.97 14.31
C LEU A 63 -5.96 10.09 15.80
N ILE A 64 -5.26 10.89 16.60
CA ILE A 64 -5.65 11.15 17.99
C ILE A 64 -7.03 11.82 18.02
N ASN A 65 -7.33 12.69 17.05
CA ASN A 65 -8.63 13.33 16.92
C ASN A 65 -9.80 12.35 16.85
N VAL A 66 -9.64 11.20 16.21
CA VAL A 66 -10.68 10.16 16.13
C VAL A 66 -11.03 9.65 17.52
N PHE A 67 -10.01 9.29 18.33
CA PHE A 67 -10.21 8.82 19.69
C PHE A 67 -10.77 9.90 20.61
N VAL A 68 -10.32 11.14 20.43
CA VAL A 68 -10.81 12.29 21.19
C VAL A 68 -12.28 12.55 20.87
N CYS A 69 -12.68 12.56 19.61
CA CYS A 69 -14.07 12.72 19.20
C CYS A 69 -14.97 11.62 19.76
N ILE A 70 -14.55 10.36 19.67
CA ILE A 70 -15.28 9.22 20.25
C ILE A 70 -15.37 9.36 21.76
N GLY A 71 -14.26 9.64 22.44
CA GLY A 71 -14.21 9.79 23.90
C GLY A 71 -15.08 10.95 24.40
N LEU A 72 -15.02 12.12 23.76
CA LEU A 72 -15.86 13.27 24.10
C LEU A 72 -17.34 13.00 23.85
N THR A 73 -17.67 12.29 22.76
CA THR A 73 -19.05 11.88 22.49
C THR A 73 -19.57 10.95 23.56
N ILE A 74 -18.79 9.94 23.96
CA ILE A 74 -19.15 9.03 25.06
C ILE A 74 -19.37 9.79 26.36
N ASP A 75 -18.46 10.71 26.72
CA ASP A 75 -18.57 11.47 27.93
C ASP A 75 -19.78 12.43 27.90
N LEU A 76 -20.05 13.08 26.74
CA LEU A 76 -21.24 13.89 26.56
C LEU A 76 -22.52 13.05 26.75
N LEU A 77 -22.60 11.86 26.13
CA LEU A 77 -23.74 10.97 26.26
C LEU A 77 -23.97 10.51 27.71
N LYS A 78 -22.88 10.18 28.44
CA LYS A 78 -22.96 9.88 29.88
C LYS A 78 -23.48 11.09 30.70
N SER A 79 -23.10 12.31 30.30
CA SER A 79 -23.58 13.53 30.92
C SER A 79 -25.10 13.75 30.73
N PHE A 80 -25.71 13.01 29.79
CA PHE A 80 -27.16 12.96 29.58
C PHE A 80 -27.80 11.63 30.01
N GLY A 81 -27.11 10.86 30.88
CA GLY A 81 -27.62 9.60 31.43
C GLY A 81 -27.62 8.41 30.49
N LYS A 82 -26.89 8.48 29.36
CA LYS A 82 -26.74 7.38 28.40
C LYS A 82 -25.53 6.50 28.77
N PHE A 83 -25.75 5.57 29.70
CA PHE A 83 -24.66 4.78 30.29
C PHE A 83 -24.43 3.42 29.63
N SER A 84 -25.42 2.92 28.87
CA SER A 84 -25.27 1.61 28.22
C SER A 84 -24.36 1.66 27.00
N LEU A 85 -23.64 0.56 26.74
CA LEU A 85 -22.79 0.44 25.53
C LEU A 85 -23.60 0.64 24.25
N ARG A 86 -24.84 0.12 24.22
CA ARG A 86 -25.74 0.27 23.05
C ARG A 86 -26.10 1.72 22.75
N GLU A 87 -26.42 2.52 23.78
CA GLU A 87 -26.71 3.95 23.60
C GLU A 87 -25.46 4.72 23.14
N GLN A 88 -24.28 4.42 23.72
CA GLN A 88 -23.04 5.07 23.32
C GLN A 88 -22.67 4.73 21.87
N ALA A 89 -22.74 3.43 21.51
CA ALA A 89 -22.52 3.00 20.12
C ALA A 89 -23.52 3.64 19.15
N ALA A 90 -24.80 3.71 19.52
CA ALA A 90 -25.84 4.33 18.71
C ALA A 90 -25.57 5.82 18.47
N GLY A 91 -25.12 6.57 19.48
CA GLY A 91 -24.78 7.97 19.33
C GLY A 91 -23.50 8.24 18.54
N ILE A 92 -22.57 7.28 18.51
CA ILE A 92 -21.32 7.38 17.73
C ILE A 92 -21.56 6.96 16.28
N LEU A 93 -22.22 5.81 16.05
CA LEU A 93 -22.37 5.24 14.72
C LEU A 93 -23.53 5.85 13.91
N LEU A 94 -24.57 6.31 14.61
CA LEU A 94 -25.78 6.88 14.00
C LEU A 94 -26.14 8.24 14.65
N PRO A 95 -25.20 9.21 14.69
CA PRO A 95 -25.39 10.49 15.38
C PRO A 95 -26.56 11.30 14.78
N PHE A 96 -26.81 11.16 13.48
CA PHE A 96 -27.90 11.82 12.76
C PHE A 96 -29.31 11.35 13.16
N ILE A 97 -29.41 10.17 13.82
CA ILE A 97 -30.66 9.65 14.36
C ILE A 97 -30.74 9.93 15.86
N PHE A 98 -29.73 9.52 16.60
CA PHE A 98 -29.82 9.43 18.05
C PHE A 98 -29.56 10.75 18.77
N LEU A 99 -28.71 11.64 18.26
CA LEU A 99 -28.54 12.98 18.87
C LEU A 99 -29.80 13.82 18.75
N PRO A 100 -30.48 13.93 17.58
CA PRO A 100 -31.79 14.57 17.50
C PRO A 100 -32.83 13.90 18.39
N LYS A 101 -32.93 12.55 18.35
CA LYS A 101 -33.86 11.81 19.20
C LYS A 101 -33.74 12.21 20.67
N TRP A 102 -32.55 12.19 21.23
CA TRP A 102 -32.32 12.57 22.64
C TRP A 102 -32.40 14.10 22.86
N GLY A 103 -32.07 14.88 21.86
CA GLY A 103 -32.22 16.33 21.91
C GLY A 103 -33.66 16.78 22.08
N PHE A 104 -34.61 16.13 21.40
CA PHE A 104 -36.04 16.47 21.47
C PHE A 104 -36.80 15.67 22.54
N ASP A 105 -36.27 14.53 23.03
CA ASP A 105 -36.91 13.75 24.08
C ASP A 105 -36.94 14.48 25.42
N SER A 106 -38.12 14.82 25.93
CA SER A 106 -38.33 15.53 27.19
C SER A 106 -37.79 14.79 28.42
N THR A 107 -37.61 13.46 28.34
CA THR A 107 -37.11 12.63 29.45
C THR A 107 -35.59 12.71 29.56
N THR A 108 -34.90 13.01 28.47
CA THR A 108 -33.43 13.14 28.45
C THR A 108 -33.04 14.46 29.11
N LYS A 109 -32.33 14.41 30.24
CA LYS A 109 -31.87 15.56 31.02
C LYS A 109 -30.37 15.56 31.18
N TYR A 110 -29.76 16.72 31.31
CA TYR A 110 -28.36 16.86 31.69
C TYR A 110 -28.19 16.50 33.17
N VAL A 111 -27.36 15.52 33.48
CA VAL A 111 -27.15 14.97 34.83
C VAL A 111 -25.83 15.38 35.45
N GLY A 112 -24.98 16.08 34.69
CA GLY A 112 -23.73 16.65 35.18
C GLY A 112 -22.51 16.23 34.34
N PRO A 113 -21.32 16.76 34.63
CA PRO A 113 -20.09 16.56 33.88
C PRO A 113 -19.50 15.16 34.16
N SER A 114 -19.68 14.22 33.26
CA SER A 114 -19.45 12.79 33.46
C SER A 114 -18.00 12.38 33.73
N ALA A 115 -17.04 13.22 33.34
CA ALA A 115 -15.61 12.91 33.54
C ALA A 115 -15.08 13.32 34.90
N THR A 116 -15.86 14.10 35.70
CA THR A 116 -15.42 14.56 37.01
C THR A 116 -15.44 13.47 38.08
N PRO A 117 -14.59 13.55 39.12
CA PRO A 117 -14.58 12.60 40.22
C PRO A 117 -15.92 12.50 40.95
N GLU A 118 -16.55 13.65 41.23
CA GLU A 118 -17.82 13.74 41.95
C GLU A 118 -18.95 13.02 41.18
N PHE A 119 -19.01 13.21 39.87
CA PHE A 119 -19.97 12.51 39.03
C PHE A 119 -19.75 10.98 39.06
N LYS A 120 -18.50 10.54 38.95
CA LYS A 120 -18.14 9.12 38.97
C LYS A 120 -18.51 8.46 40.32
N GLU A 121 -18.28 9.15 41.42
CA GLU A 121 -18.63 8.67 42.73
C GLU A 121 -20.16 8.55 42.87
N LYS A 122 -20.89 9.62 42.53
CA LYS A 122 -22.36 9.64 42.55
C LYS A 122 -23.00 8.52 41.73
N HIS A 123 -22.41 8.18 40.59
CA HIS A 123 -22.95 7.20 39.65
C HIS A 123 -22.17 5.88 39.62
N GLN A 124 -21.40 5.58 40.67
CA GLN A 124 -20.49 4.43 40.74
C GLN A 124 -21.18 3.11 40.38
N LYS A 125 -22.38 2.85 40.94
CA LYS A 125 -23.15 1.62 40.67
C LYS A 125 -23.56 1.51 39.18
N THR A 126 -23.98 2.62 38.57
CA THR A 126 -24.43 2.65 37.16
C THR A 126 -23.28 2.61 36.18
N LEU A 127 -22.13 3.16 36.55
CA LEU A 127 -20.91 3.19 35.75
C LEU A 127 -20.10 1.90 35.87
N LYS A 128 -20.38 1.03 36.88
CA LYS A 128 -19.70 -0.25 37.02
C LYS A 128 -19.96 -1.10 35.78
N LYS A 129 -18.88 -1.47 35.12
CA LYS A 129 -18.94 -2.31 33.91
C LYS A 129 -18.92 -3.78 34.32
N SER A 130 -19.57 -4.61 33.52
CA SER A 130 -19.34 -6.06 33.59
C SER A 130 -18.00 -6.41 32.93
N THR A 131 -17.39 -7.50 33.33
CA THR A 131 -16.15 -8.00 32.71
C THR A 131 -16.31 -8.18 31.20
N SER A 132 -17.44 -8.72 30.75
CA SER A 132 -17.73 -8.85 29.30
C SER A 132 -17.71 -7.49 28.58
N ARG A 133 -18.29 -6.44 29.18
CA ARG A 133 -18.29 -5.11 28.61
C ARG A 133 -16.88 -4.49 28.55
N GLU A 134 -16.07 -4.70 29.58
CA GLU A 134 -14.68 -4.23 29.60
C GLU A 134 -13.87 -4.85 28.49
N TRP A 135 -13.97 -6.17 28.31
CA TRP A 135 -13.32 -6.87 27.20
C TRP A 135 -13.80 -6.40 25.83
N THR A 136 -15.12 -6.23 25.66
CA THR A 136 -15.70 -5.75 24.38
C THR A 136 -15.17 -4.35 24.03
N GLU A 137 -15.17 -3.42 24.97
CA GLU A 137 -14.65 -2.06 24.76
C GLU A 137 -13.14 -2.08 24.47
N ALA A 138 -12.36 -2.91 25.16
CA ALA A 138 -10.93 -3.07 24.94
C ALA A 138 -10.63 -3.63 23.55
N ILE A 139 -11.38 -4.65 23.11
CA ILE A 139 -11.22 -5.24 21.76
C ILE A 139 -11.59 -4.22 20.68
N ILE A 140 -12.72 -3.52 20.82
CA ILE A 140 -13.13 -2.49 19.85
C ILE A 140 -12.04 -1.40 19.75
N PHE A 141 -11.53 -0.92 20.89
CA PHE A 141 -10.45 0.06 20.91
C PHE A 141 -9.19 -0.46 20.22
N ALA A 142 -8.76 -1.68 20.55
CA ALA A 142 -7.57 -2.29 19.98
C ALA A 142 -7.69 -2.46 18.45
N VAL A 143 -8.84 -2.95 17.95
CA VAL A 143 -9.10 -3.11 16.52
C VAL A 143 -9.10 -1.77 15.82
N LEU A 144 -9.75 -0.74 16.37
CA LEU A 144 -9.77 0.59 15.78
C LEU A 144 -8.37 1.21 15.75
N ALA A 145 -7.64 1.15 16.88
CA ALA A 145 -6.28 1.69 16.97
C ALA A 145 -5.33 0.99 15.99
N ALA A 146 -5.34 -0.33 15.98
CA ALA A 146 -4.48 -1.10 15.09
C ALA A 146 -4.83 -0.86 13.60
N THR A 147 -6.12 -0.73 13.25
CA THR A 147 -6.55 -0.41 11.88
C THR A 147 -6.04 0.97 11.47
N LEU A 148 -6.16 1.98 12.32
CA LEU A 148 -5.69 3.34 12.04
C LEU A 148 -4.16 3.37 11.89
N ILE A 149 -3.42 2.70 12.78
CA ILE A 149 -1.95 2.61 12.72
C ILE A 149 -1.54 1.92 11.42
N ARG A 150 -2.15 0.77 11.11
CA ARG A 150 -1.89 0.01 9.89
C ARG A 150 -2.19 0.82 8.62
N THR A 151 -3.28 1.58 8.60
CA THR A 151 -3.71 2.34 7.43
C THR A 151 -2.81 3.54 7.16
N PHE A 152 -2.40 4.28 8.20
CA PHE A 152 -1.78 5.59 8.02
C PHE A 152 -0.31 5.70 8.44
N PHE A 153 0.20 4.77 9.26
CA PHE A 153 1.56 4.91 9.79
C PHE A 153 2.51 3.82 9.32
N ILE A 154 2.28 2.61 9.79
CA ILE A 154 3.20 1.49 9.63
C ILE A 154 2.44 0.19 9.50
N GLU A 155 2.88 -0.66 8.60
CA GLU A 155 2.31 -1.97 8.38
C GLU A 155 3.39 -3.04 8.37
N ALA A 156 3.10 -4.18 9.00
CA ALA A 156 4.01 -5.32 9.02
C ALA A 156 3.75 -6.24 7.82
N TYR A 157 4.82 -6.68 7.16
CA TYR A 157 4.79 -7.62 6.04
C TYR A 157 5.78 -8.76 6.27
N THR A 158 5.50 -9.90 5.66
CA THR A 158 6.40 -11.06 5.62
C THR A 158 6.89 -11.25 4.20
N ILE A 159 8.16 -11.59 4.01
CA ILE A 159 8.75 -11.90 2.72
C ILE A 159 8.48 -13.38 2.37
N PRO A 160 7.64 -13.67 1.35
CA PRO A 160 7.29 -15.04 1.00
C PRO A 160 8.12 -15.60 -0.16
N THR A 161 8.82 -14.76 -0.93
CA THR A 161 9.50 -15.14 -2.18
C THR A 161 10.95 -14.67 -2.21
N PRO A 162 11.83 -15.34 -2.97
CA PRO A 162 13.25 -15.01 -3.02
C PRO A 162 13.60 -13.86 -3.98
N SER A 163 12.62 -13.14 -4.54
CA SER A 163 12.87 -12.09 -5.55
C SER A 163 13.75 -10.92 -5.09
N MET A 164 13.89 -10.73 -3.78
CA MET A 164 14.77 -9.76 -3.12
C MET A 164 15.85 -10.46 -2.29
N GLU A 165 16.14 -11.73 -2.60
CA GLU A 165 17.08 -12.57 -1.84
C GLU A 165 18.43 -11.86 -1.66
N ARG A 166 19.09 -12.11 -0.54
CA ARG A 166 20.28 -11.42 0.00
C ARG A 166 20.03 -10.01 0.53
N SER A 167 19.15 -9.23 -0.06
CA SER A 167 18.67 -7.99 0.54
C SER A 167 17.59 -8.28 1.58
N LEU A 168 16.56 -9.04 1.19
CA LEU A 168 15.49 -9.53 2.04
C LEU A 168 15.33 -11.04 1.83
N LEU A 169 15.37 -11.80 2.94
CA LEU A 169 15.28 -13.26 2.90
C LEU A 169 13.83 -13.71 3.07
N VAL A 170 13.50 -14.85 2.47
CA VAL A 170 12.23 -15.53 2.77
C VAL A 170 12.14 -15.77 4.28
N GLY A 171 11.01 -15.40 4.89
CA GLY A 171 10.80 -15.45 6.34
C GLY A 171 11.26 -14.20 7.11
N ASP A 172 11.73 -13.14 6.42
CA ASP A 172 11.89 -11.82 7.04
C ASP A 172 10.53 -11.18 7.29
N PHE A 173 10.35 -10.65 8.49
CA PHE A 173 9.23 -9.80 8.88
C PHE A 173 9.72 -8.35 8.95
N LEU A 174 9.13 -7.49 8.16
CA LEU A 174 9.57 -6.11 8.02
C LEU A 174 8.44 -5.13 8.32
N PHE A 175 8.82 -3.94 8.73
CA PHE A 175 7.91 -2.81 8.81
C PHE A 175 8.04 -1.90 7.59
N VAL A 176 6.88 -1.52 7.06
CA VAL A 176 6.73 -0.59 5.95
C VAL A 176 6.14 0.70 6.47
N SER A 177 6.89 1.77 6.35
CA SER A 177 6.45 3.12 6.72
C SER A 177 5.64 3.73 5.58
N LYS A 178 4.42 4.14 5.89
CA LYS A 178 3.56 4.89 4.97
C LYS A 178 3.84 6.40 5.06
N LEU A 179 4.39 6.86 6.16
CA LEU A 179 4.69 8.27 6.39
C LEU A 179 5.81 8.80 5.50
N ASN A 180 6.77 7.94 5.11
CA ASN A 180 7.86 8.36 4.23
C ASN A 180 7.31 8.98 2.95
N TYR A 181 6.46 8.27 2.22
CA TYR A 181 5.89 8.75 0.95
C TYR A 181 4.51 9.42 1.11
N GLY A 182 3.99 9.49 2.34
CA GLY A 182 2.64 9.94 2.65
C GLY A 182 1.60 8.82 2.54
N PRO A 183 0.77 8.65 3.58
CA PRO A 183 -0.25 7.60 3.58
C PRO A 183 -1.35 7.90 2.55
N ARG A 184 -1.80 6.85 1.86
CA ARG A 184 -3.00 6.90 1.01
C ARG A 184 -4.25 6.84 1.87
N THR A 185 -5.28 7.60 1.50
CA THR A 185 -6.63 7.33 2.00
C THR A 185 -7.12 6.00 1.42
N PRO A 186 -7.85 5.16 2.19
CA PRO A 186 -8.42 3.93 1.65
C PRO A 186 -9.30 4.21 0.43
N MET A 187 -9.00 3.57 -0.69
CA MET A 187 -9.82 3.70 -1.91
C MET A 187 -11.07 2.83 -1.80
N THR A 188 -10.99 1.70 -1.09
CA THR A 188 -12.11 0.82 -0.76
C THR A 188 -12.38 0.88 0.75
N PRO A 189 -13.13 1.89 1.24
CA PRO A 189 -13.22 2.20 2.67
C PRO A 189 -14.00 1.16 3.49
N ILE A 190 -14.90 0.41 2.84
CA ILE A 190 -15.67 -0.64 3.50
C ILE A 190 -14.93 -1.96 3.31
N ALA A 191 -14.13 -2.31 4.30
CA ALA A 191 -13.36 -3.56 4.31
C ALA A 191 -13.33 -4.18 5.70
N PHE A 192 -13.19 -5.50 5.75
CA PHE A 192 -13.05 -6.22 7.01
C PHE A 192 -11.67 -5.93 7.64
N PRO A 193 -11.61 -5.54 8.93
CA PRO A 193 -10.35 -5.25 9.59
C PRO A 193 -9.35 -6.41 9.47
N PHE A 194 -8.09 -6.11 9.20
CA PHE A 194 -6.96 -7.04 9.08
C PHE A 194 -7.00 -8.04 7.91
N ALA A 195 -8.10 -8.14 7.18
CA ALA A 195 -8.13 -8.89 5.92
C ALA A 195 -7.79 -7.96 4.75
N HIS A 196 -6.90 -8.40 3.86
CA HIS A 196 -6.50 -7.58 2.71
C HIS A 196 -7.54 -7.66 1.59
N HIS A 197 -7.65 -8.78 0.91
CA HIS A 197 -8.61 -8.98 -0.19
C HIS A 197 -9.57 -10.15 0.04
N THR A 198 -9.19 -11.16 0.83
CA THR A 198 -9.97 -12.38 1.06
C THR A 198 -10.21 -12.60 2.55
N MET A 199 -11.43 -12.94 2.90
CA MET A 199 -11.81 -13.29 4.27
C MET A 199 -11.11 -14.58 4.69
N PRO A 200 -10.40 -14.60 5.84
CA PRO A 200 -9.88 -15.83 6.40
C PRO A 200 -11.03 -16.84 6.59
N VAL A 201 -10.76 -18.12 6.34
CA VAL A 201 -11.69 -19.25 6.50
C VAL A 201 -12.82 -19.28 5.46
N LEU A 202 -13.46 -18.15 5.15
CA LEU A 202 -14.62 -18.10 4.24
C LEU A 202 -14.22 -18.05 2.77
N GLY A 203 -13.02 -17.59 2.42
CA GLY A 203 -12.54 -17.45 1.05
C GLY A 203 -13.28 -16.41 0.19
N THR A 204 -14.21 -15.65 0.77
CA THR A 204 -14.97 -14.60 0.06
C THR A 204 -14.23 -13.26 0.07
N LYS A 205 -14.67 -12.28 -0.74
CA LYS A 205 -14.14 -10.91 -0.70
C LYS A 205 -14.24 -10.34 0.73
N ALA A 206 -13.14 -9.73 1.21
CA ALA A 206 -13.07 -9.06 2.51
C ALA A 206 -13.45 -7.58 2.46
N TYR A 207 -13.92 -7.10 1.33
CA TYR A 207 -14.28 -5.71 1.07
C TYR A 207 -15.53 -5.61 0.21
N TRP A 208 -16.14 -4.43 0.24
CA TRP A 208 -17.25 -4.08 -0.63
C TRP A 208 -16.81 -3.05 -1.67
N ASP A 209 -16.86 -3.42 -2.93
CA ASP A 209 -16.45 -2.63 -4.09
C ASP A 209 -17.57 -1.77 -4.70
N GLY A 210 -18.74 -1.74 -4.09
CA GLY A 210 -19.85 -0.88 -4.52
C GLY A 210 -19.66 0.62 -4.20
N TRP A 211 -18.64 0.97 -3.45
CA TRP A 211 -18.27 2.35 -3.14
C TRP A 211 -16.75 2.49 -3.07
N GLU A 212 -16.19 3.08 -4.12
CA GLU A 212 -14.78 3.38 -4.21
C GLU A 212 -14.55 4.88 -4.15
N LEU A 213 -13.51 5.29 -3.45
CA LEU A 213 -13.02 6.66 -3.38
C LEU A 213 -11.87 6.85 -4.37
N GLY A 214 -11.75 8.05 -4.93
CA GLY A 214 -10.61 8.39 -5.77
C GLY A 214 -9.28 8.35 -4.99
N TYR A 215 -8.18 8.23 -5.73
CA TYR A 215 -6.85 8.29 -5.15
C TYR A 215 -6.56 9.65 -4.50
N HIS A 216 -6.19 9.61 -3.23
CA HIS A 216 -5.69 10.75 -2.48
C HIS A 216 -4.56 10.29 -1.57
N ARG A 217 -3.45 11.04 -1.59
CA ARG A 217 -2.28 10.82 -0.75
C ARG A 217 -2.02 12.04 0.12
N LEU A 218 -1.83 11.83 1.41
CA LEU A 218 -1.42 12.88 2.33
C LEU A 218 0.08 13.19 2.12
N PRO A 219 0.55 14.39 2.50
CA PRO A 219 1.97 14.72 2.39
C PRO A 219 2.86 13.71 3.12
N GLY A 220 3.96 13.32 2.48
CA GLY A 220 5.00 12.48 3.04
C GLY A 220 6.23 13.27 3.48
N PHE A 221 7.18 12.58 4.12
CA PHE A 221 8.45 13.19 4.52
C PHE A 221 9.49 13.20 3.39
N GLU A 222 9.33 12.32 2.40
CA GLU A 222 10.20 12.22 1.23
C GLU A 222 9.43 11.67 0.01
N GLU A 223 10.03 11.83 -1.16
CA GLU A 223 9.57 11.20 -2.40
C GLU A 223 10.28 9.85 -2.58
N VAL A 224 9.69 8.97 -3.42
CA VAL A 224 10.33 7.71 -3.81
C VAL A 224 11.60 8.00 -4.60
N LYS A 225 12.72 7.42 -4.17
CA LYS A 225 14.04 7.61 -4.78
C LYS A 225 14.56 6.31 -5.39
N LYS A 226 15.46 6.45 -6.35
CA LYS A 226 16.24 5.32 -6.87
C LYS A 226 17.02 4.66 -5.75
N GLY A 227 16.96 3.33 -5.66
CA GLY A 227 17.57 2.54 -4.60
C GLY A 227 16.61 2.22 -3.44
N ASP A 228 15.52 2.96 -3.25
CA ASP A 228 14.54 2.65 -2.20
C ASP A 228 13.90 1.28 -2.39
N VAL A 229 13.75 0.54 -1.31
CA VAL A 229 12.97 -0.71 -1.29
C VAL A 229 11.52 -0.37 -0.99
N VAL A 230 10.65 -0.57 -1.98
CA VAL A 230 9.27 -0.06 -2.00
C VAL A 230 8.29 -1.22 -1.98
N VAL A 231 7.28 -1.10 -1.12
CA VAL A 231 6.08 -1.95 -1.18
C VAL A 231 5.01 -1.25 -1.99
N PHE A 232 4.41 -1.97 -2.92
CA PHE A 232 3.36 -1.48 -3.81
C PHE A 232 2.35 -2.57 -4.13
N ASN A 233 1.18 -2.17 -4.60
CA ASN A 233 0.15 -3.09 -5.07
C ASN A 233 0.49 -3.58 -6.47
N TYR A 234 0.33 -4.89 -6.73
CA TYR A 234 0.71 -5.54 -7.97
C TYR A 234 -0.19 -5.14 -9.14
N PRO A 235 0.31 -4.39 -10.13
CA PRO A 235 -0.54 -3.74 -11.12
C PRO A 235 -1.33 -4.71 -12.02
N MET A 236 -0.91 -5.97 -12.15
CA MET A 236 -1.57 -6.95 -13.00
C MET A 236 -2.85 -7.53 -12.37
N ASP A 237 -3.07 -7.36 -11.06
CA ASP A 237 -4.31 -7.76 -10.39
C ASP A 237 -5.54 -6.91 -10.80
N ALA A 238 -5.32 -5.82 -11.55
CA ALA A 238 -6.38 -5.06 -12.20
C ALA A 238 -7.08 -5.83 -13.33
N ASP A 239 -6.45 -6.89 -13.83
CA ASP A 239 -6.91 -7.66 -14.98
C ASP A 239 -7.80 -8.85 -14.59
N SER A 240 -8.41 -9.47 -15.63
CA SER A 240 -9.13 -10.74 -15.50
C SER A 240 -8.21 -11.85 -14.99
N PRO A 241 -8.68 -12.73 -14.11
CA PRO A 241 -10.05 -12.82 -13.55
C PRO A 241 -10.25 -12.03 -12.26
N LEU A 242 -9.26 -11.33 -11.74
CA LEU A 242 -9.26 -10.77 -10.39
C LEU A 242 -10.00 -9.44 -10.31
N TYR A 243 -9.79 -8.51 -11.24
CA TYR A 243 -10.38 -7.16 -11.28
C TYR A 243 -10.42 -6.49 -9.90
N ARG A 244 -9.30 -6.51 -9.18
CA ARG A 244 -9.20 -5.96 -7.84
C ARG A 244 -9.01 -4.45 -7.85
N PRO A 245 -9.72 -3.69 -6.99
CA PRO A 245 -9.37 -2.30 -6.71
C PRO A 245 -7.92 -2.16 -6.28
N VAL A 246 -7.27 -1.03 -6.59
CA VAL A 246 -5.83 -0.82 -6.37
C VAL A 246 -5.39 -1.17 -4.95
N ASP A 247 -6.13 -0.71 -3.92
CA ASP A 247 -5.79 -0.96 -2.52
C ASP A 247 -6.15 -2.38 -2.02
N LYS A 248 -6.61 -3.26 -2.93
CA LYS A 248 -6.91 -4.69 -2.67
C LYS A 248 -6.08 -5.65 -3.52
N GLN A 249 -5.21 -5.14 -4.39
CA GLN A 249 -4.25 -5.93 -5.15
C GLN A 249 -3.15 -6.48 -4.24
N GLU A 250 -2.51 -7.59 -4.64
CA GLU A 250 -1.41 -8.20 -3.89
C GLU A 250 -0.30 -7.19 -3.60
N ASN A 251 0.34 -7.34 -2.45
CA ASN A 251 1.46 -6.46 -2.10
C ASN A 251 2.77 -7.09 -2.57
N TYR A 252 3.47 -6.38 -3.46
CA TYR A 252 4.81 -6.73 -3.93
C TYR A 252 5.84 -5.80 -3.30
N ILE A 253 7.08 -6.29 -3.21
CA ILE A 253 8.22 -5.53 -2.75
C ILE A 253 9.36 -5.65 -3.75
N LYS A 254 9.88 -4.51 -4.20
CA LYS A 254 10.99 -4.41 -5.16
C LYS A 254 11.82 -3.16 -4.86
N ARG A 255 12.98 -3.07 -5.51
CA ARG A 255 13.81 -1.87 -5.47
C ARG A 255 13.43 -0.92 -6.61
N CYS A 256 13.26 0.35 -6.30
CA CYS A 256 13.04 1.39 -7.29
C CYS A 256 14.33 1.64 -8.09
N GLN A 257 14.29 1.39 -9.40
CA GLN A 257 15.42 1.63 -10.31
C GLN A 257 15.20 2.86 -11.18
N GLY A 258 13.94 3.24 -11.45
CA GLY A 258 13.60 4.42 -12.22
C GLY A 258 12.48 5.22 -11.58
N THR A 259 12.66 6.54 -11.55
CA THR A 259 11.69 7.53 -11.04
C THR A 259 11.08 8.31 -12.19
N PRO A 260 9.96 9.06 -11.96
CA PRO A 260 9.25 9.77 -13.02
C PRO A 260 10.16 10.66 -13.90
N GLY A 261 10.14 10.45 -15.21
CA GLY A 261 10.95 11.17 -16.19
C GLY A 261 12.32 10.56 -16.49
N ASP A 262 12.74 9.52 -15.76
CA ASP A 262 14.00 8.84 -16.04
C ASP A 262 13.94 8.02 -17.34
N THR A 263 15.05 7.99 -18.07
CA THR A 263 15.28 7.04 -19.17
C THR A 263 16.06 5.85 -18.65
N LEU A 264 15.44 4.68 -18.64
CA LEU A 264 16.02 3.45 -18.10
C LEU A 264 16.36 2.46 -19.21
N SER A 265 17.52 1.83 -19.10
CA SER A 265 17.90 0.67 -19.91
C SER A 265 18.68 -0.34 -19.08
N VAL A 266 18.68 -1.59 -19.52
CA VAL A 266 19.53 -2.66 -18.98
C VAL A 266 20.45 -3.11 -20.11
N VAL A 267 21.75 -3.15 -19.84
CA VAL A 267 22.77 -3.59 -20.80
C VAL A 267 23.68 -4.59 -20.11
N ASN A 268 23.66 -5.84 -20.59
CA ASN A 268 24.41 -6.95 -19.98
C ASN A 268 24.15 -7.05 -18.46
N ALA A 269 22.89 -7.08 -18.07
CA ALA A 269 22.37 -7.11 -16.69
C ALA A 269 22.63 -5.84 -15.84
N GLN A 270 23.44 -4.88 -16.32
CA GLN A 270 23.69 -3.61 -15.65
C GLN A 270 22.56 -2.60 -15.94
N VAL A 271 21.96 -2.04 -14.91
CA VAL A 271 20.95 -0.97 -15.05
C VAL A 271 21.63 0.37 -15.31
N TYR A 272 21.11 1.09 -16.29
CA TYR A 272 21.50 2.46 -16.61
C TYR A 272 20.28 3.37 -16.51
N VAL A 273 20.47 4.51 -15.85
CA VAL A 273 19.46 5.56 -15.75
C VAL A 273 20.06 6.87 -16.26
N ASN A 274 19.37 7.48 -17.23
CA ASN A 274 19.83 8.71 -17.92
C ASN A 274 21.27 8.55 -18.45
N GLY A 275 21.59 7.37 -18.99
CA GLY A 275 22.91 7.03 -19.54
C GLY A 275 24.01 6.76 -18.52
N LYS A 276 23.72 6.77 -17.23
CA LYS A 276 24.67 6.47 -16.15
C LYS A 276 24.37 5.11 -15.54
N ALA A 277 25.41 4.29 -15.33
CA ALA A 277 25.27 3.03 -14.60
C ALA A 277 24.80 3.28 -13.17
N MET A 278 23.76 2.57 -12.76
CA MET A 278 23.30 2.57 -11.37
C MET A 278 24.23 1.70 -10.53
N PRO A 279 24.54 2.10 -9.28
CA PRO A 279 25.27 1.22 -8.37
C PRO A 279 24.40 -0.01 -8.06
N ASN A 280 25.01 -1.20 -8.19
CA ASN A 280 24.35 -2.44 -7.83
C ASN A 280 24.27 -2.57 -6.30
N PRO A 281 23.12 -2.90 -5.71
CA PRO A 281 23.04 -3.14 -4.28
C PRO A 281 23.89 -4.34 -3.86
N PRO A 282 24.47 -4.33 -2.64
CA PRO A 282 25.34 -5.43 -2.19
C PRO A 282 24.70 -6.81 -2.22
N GLY A 283 23.39 -6.87 -2.06
CA GLY A 283 22.58 -8.11 -2.12
C GLY A 283 22.16 -8.51 -3.53
N GLU A 284 22.49 -7.72 -4.57
CA GLU A 284 22.15 -8.09 -5.94
C GLU A 284 22.83 -9.39 -6.34
N GLN A 285 22.02 -10.29 -6.88
CA GLN A 285 22.55 -11.58 -7.36
C GLN A 285 22.00 -11.94 -8.74
N THR A 286 22.79 -12.73 -9.44
CA THR A 286 22.48 -13.25 -10.76
C THR A 286 22.95 -14.70 -10.87
N GLU A 287 22.56 -15.37 -11.93
CA GLU A 287 22.97 -16.73 -12.24
C GLU A 287 24.35 -16.77 -12.86
N TYR A 288 25.09 -17.86 -12.55
CA TYR A 288 26.43 -18.12 -13.08
C TYR A 288 26.54 -19.51 -13.66
N THR A 289 27.45 -19.68 -14.59
CA THR A 289 27.94 -20.97 -15.04
C THR A 289 29.41 -21.13 -14.64
N TYR A 290 29.82 -22.33 -14.32
CA TYR A 290 31.22 -22.67 -14.02
C TYR A 290 31.56 -24.09 -14.47
N LYS A 291 32.82 -24.37 -14.56
CA LYS A 291 33.37 -25.73 -14.76
C LYS A 291 34.25 -26.09 -13.57
N THR A 292 34.49 -27.38 -13.38
CA THR A 292 35.49 -27.86 -12.43
C THR A 292 36.69 -28.44 -13.19
N ASN A 293 37.81 -28.56 -12.50
CA ASN A 293 39.00 -29.23 -13.03
C ASN A 293 38.93 -30.77 -12.92
N GLY A 294 37.73 -31.32 -12.67
CA GLY A 294 37.50 -32.74 -12.41
C GLY A 294 37.29 -33.06 -10.92
N THR A 295 37.58 -32.13 -10.03
CA THR A 295 37.27 -32.23 -8.60
C THR A 295 36.00 -31.45 -8.31
N GLU A 296 34.99 -32.08 -7.72
CA GLU A 296 33.75 -31.44 -7.33
C GLU A 296 33.98 -30.38 -6.26
N VAL A 297 33.08 -29.38 -6.21
CA VAL A 297 33.08 -28.39 -5.16
C VAL A 297 32.39 -28.99 -3.93
N ASN A 298 33.02 -28.80 -2.75
CA ASN A 298 32.36 -29.21 -1.50
C ASN A 298 31.04 -28.45 -1.34
N PRO A 299 29.91 -29.15 -1.12
CA PRO A 299 28.60 -28.49 -0.88
C PRO A 299 28.59 -27.42 0.21
N ASP A 300 29.37 -27.57 1.26
CA ASP A 300 29.50 -26.60 2.37
C ASP A 300 29.94 -25.20 1.87
N VAL A 301 30.71 -25.13 0.78
CA VAL A 301 31.16 -23.87 0.15
C VAL A 301 29.97 -23.04 -0.35
N PHE A 302 28.92 -23.70 -0.87
CA PHE A 302 27.75 -23.00 -1.35
C PHE A 302 27.01 -22.32 -0.16
N ASP A 303 26.91 -23.02 0.97
CA ASP A 303 26.28 -22.48 2.18
C ASP A 303 27.12 -21.34 2.78
N GLU A 304 28.44 -21.54 2.92
CA GLU A 304 29.38 -20.55 3.44
C GLU A 304 29.37 -19.23 2.63
N LEU A 305 29.34 -19.37 1.30
CA LEU A 305 29.31 -18.22 0.39
C LEU A 305 27.91 -17.73 0.09
N ASN A 306 26.90 -18.35 0.71
CA ASN A 306 25.50 -18.06 0.46
C ASN A 306 25.14 -18.14 -1.04
N ILE A 307 25.59 -19.15 -1.72
CA ILE A 307 25.25 -19.46 -3.12
C ILE A 307 24.03 -20.35 -3.12
N THR A 308 22.97 -19.91 -3.80
CA THR A 308 21.74 -20.69 -3.94
C THR A 308 21.83 -21.53 -5.22
N LEU A 309 21.47 -22.81 -5.12
CA LEU A 309 21.38 -23.71 -6.28
C LEU A 309 19.91 -23.95 -6.60
N TYR A 310 19.44 -23.43 -7.74
CA TYR A 310 18.11 -23.73 -8.26
C TYR A 310 18.13 -25.00 -9.14
N SER A 311 17.00 -25.54 -9.49
CA SER A 311 16.89 -26.75 -10.33
C SER A 311 16.59 -26.38 -11.80
N PRO A 312 17.42 -26.82 -12.77
CA PRO A 312 18.68 -27.53 -12.65
C PRO A 312 19.74 -26.71 -11.92
N PRO A 313 20.80 -27.31 -11.35
CA PRO A 313 21.71 -26.65 -10.41
C PRO A 313 22.51 -25.53 -11.09
N VAL A 314 21.89 -24.38 -11.17
CA VAL A 314 22.50 -23.12 -11.63
C VAL A 314 22.82 -22.28 -10.38
N PRO A 315 24.11 -22.02 -10.11
CA PRO A 315 24.48 -21.23 -8.94
C PRO A 315 24.08 -19.77 -9.13
N THR A 316 23.29 -19.28 -8.20
CA THR A 316 22.88 -17.87 -8.09
C THR A 316 23.60 -17.27 -6.91
N MET A 317 24.33 -16.18 -7.16
CA MET A 317 25.18 -15.57 -6.15
C MET A 317 25.39 -14.07 -6.40
N THR A 318 25.86 -13.39 -5.35
CA THR A 318 26.31 -11.99 -5.46
C THR A 318 27.67 -11.88 -6.17
N ALA A 319 27.99 -10.70 -6.69
CA ALA A 319 29.31 -10.45 -7.27
C ALA A 319 30.45 -10.67 -6.25
N ALA A 320 30.22 -10.39 -4.97
CA ALA A 320 31.19 -10.64 -3.90
C ALA A 320 31.42 -12.14 -3.70
N SER A 321 30.36 -12.94 -3.61
CA SER A 321 30.45 -14.40 -3.52
C SER A 321 31.11 -15.02 -4.76
N ALA A 322 30.77 -14.52 -5.95
CA ALA A 322 31.36 -14.98 -7.22
C ALA A 322 32.87 -14.73 -7.26
N LYS A 323 33.35 -13.59 -6.75
CA LYS A 323 34.78 -13.30 -6.66
C LYS A 323 35.54 -14.29 -5.77
N ILE A 324 34.95 -14.65 -4.62
CA ILE A 324 35.55 -15.66 -3.71
C ILE A 324 35.47 -17.04 -4.32
N PHE A 325 34.32 -17.43 -4.84
CA PHE A 325 34.08 -18.76 -5.45
C PHE A 325 35.01 -19.01 -6.65
N GLY A 326 35.21 -18.01 -7.50
CA GLY A 326 36.15 -18.08 -8.62
C GLY A 326 37.63 -18.19 -8.23
N GLY A 327 37.96 -17.91 -6.97
CA GLY A 327 39.31 -18.08 -6.40
C GLY A 327 39.65 -19.53 -6.01
N TYR A 328 38.67 -20.42 -5.93
CA TYR A 328 38.93 -21.84 -5.61
C TYR A 328 39.66 -22.53 -6.75
N SER A 329 40.69 -23.34 -6.44
CA SER A 329 41.56 -23.98 -7.42
C SER A 329 40.85 -24.97 -8.35
N ASN A 330 39.77 -25.56 -7.90
CA ASN A 330 38.93 -26.48 -8.65
C ASN A 330 37.79 -25.82 -9.46
N VAL A 331 37.54 -24.52 -9.27
CA VAL A 331 36.55 -23.73 -10.04
C VAL A 331 37.25 -23.10 -11.26
N LYS A 332 36.69 -23.30 -12.44
CA LYS A 332 37.16 -22.76 -13.71
C LYS A 332 36.02 -22.14 -14.50
N ASP A 333 36.35 -21.21 -15.38
CA ASP A 333 35.42 -20.60 -16.33
C ASP A 333 34.12 -20.01 -15.66
N LEU A 334 34.23 -19.52 -14.42
CA LEU A 334 33.11 -18.88 -13.74
C LEU A 334 32.69 -17.62 -14.51
N LYS A 335 31.46 -17.58 -14.99
CA LYS A 335 30.91 -16.45 -15.76
C LYS A 335 29.44 -16.24 -15.40
N PRO A 336 28.96 -14.99 -15.32
CA PRO A 336 27.54 -14.73 -15.24
C PRO A 336 26.82 -15.21 -16.50
N ILE A 337 25.62 -15.73 -16.33
CA ILE A 337 24.72 -16.08 -17.45
C ILE A 337 24.05 -14.77 -17.87
N ILE A 338 24.34 -14.31 -19.08
CA ILE A 338 23.80 -13.08 -19.66
C ILE A 338 23.15 -13.42 -20.98
N ALA A 339 21.87 -13.11 -21.12
CA ALA A 339 21.13 -13.30 -22.36
C ALA A 339 21.70 -12.43 -23.49
N PRO A 340 21.88 -12.95 -24.72
CA PRO A 340 22.49 -12.21 -25.81
C PRO A 340 21.69 -10.95 -26.18
N ARG A 341 22.40 -9.88 -26.51
CA ARG A 341 21.77 -8.64 -26.95
C ARG A 341 21.12 -8.82 -28.34
N GLY A 342 19.91 -8.31 -28.48
CA GLY A 342 19.19 -8.35 -29.75
C GLY A 342 18.42 -9.66 -29.97
N GLU A 343 18.33 -10.50 -28.96
CA GLU A 343 17.52 -11.70 -28.93
C GLU A 343 16.42 -11.57 -27.88
N SER A 344 15.20 -11.94 -28.24
CA SER A 344 14.08 -12.03 -27.30
C SER A 344 13.93 -13.47 -26.84
N ASP A 345 13.69 -13.70 -25.55
CA ASP A 345 13.35 -15.02 -25.04
C ASP A 345 11.88 -15.33 -25.34
N PRO A 346 11.57 -16.38 -26.12
CA PRO A 346 10.20 -16.76 -26.41
C PRO A 346 9.49 -17.42 -25.22
N LEU A 347 10.22 -17.99 -24.27
CA LEU A 347 9.66 -18.65 -23.08
C LEU A 347 9.38 -17.64 -21.97
N TYR A 348 10.20 -16.59 -21.88
CA TYR A 348 10.07 -15.53 -20.88
C TYR A 348 9.98 -14.16 -21.56
N PRO A 349 8.82 -13.86 -22.19
CA PRO A 349 8.66 -12.60 -22.90
C PRO A 349 8.64 -11.43 -21.92
N VAL A 350 9.52 -10.45 -22.17
CA VAL A 350 9.58 -9.23 -21.36
C VAL A 350 8.62 -8.16 -21.86
N PHE A 351 8.34 -7.16 -21.02
CA PHE A 351 7.55 -5.97 -21.34
C PHE A 351 8.07 -5.26 -22.63
N PRO A 352 7.21 -4.69 -23.48
CA PRO A 352 5.75 -4.66 -23.37
C PRO A 352 5.08 -5.96 -23.87
N ARG A 353 5.81 -6.88 -24.46
CA ARG A 353 5.28 -8.10 -25.05
C ARG A 353 4.66 -9.03 -24.01
N GLY A 354 5.27 -9.16 -22.84
CA GLY A 354 4.72 -9.96 -21.73
C GLY A 354 3.39 -9.44 -21.20
N ALA A 355 3.25 -8.13 -21.11
CA ALA A 355 1.99 -7.47 -20.69
C ALA A 355 0.89 -7.55 -21.75
N VAL A 356 1.25 -7.73 -23.01
CA VAL A 356 0.35 -7.72 -24.18
C VAL A 356 -0.47 -9.00 -24.34
N ALA A 357 -0.09 -10.10 -23.73
CA ALA A 357 -0.86 -11.36 -23.83
C ALA A 357 -2.34 -11.19 -23.44
N ASN A 358 -2.67 -10.11 -22.70
CA ASN A 358 -4.01 -9.79 -22.23
C ASN A 358 -4.67 -8.61 -23.00
N TYR A 359 -4.02 -8.00 -24.00
CA TYR A 359 -4.51 -6.80 -24.70
C TYR A 359 -4.63 -6.98 -26.22
N PRO A 360 -5.84 -7.30 -26.74
CA PRO A 360 -6.05 -7.49 -28.16
C PRO A 360 -5.93 -6.21 -29.00
N ALA A 361 -6.12 -5.01 -28.44
CA ALA A 361 -6.03 -3.75 -29.19
C ALA A 361 -4.63 -3.49 -29.72
N TYR A 362 -3.62 -3.87 -28.99
CA TYR A 362 -2.21 -3.76 -29.34
C TYR A 362 -1.81 -4.49 -30.63
N ALA A 363 -2.38 -5.66 -30.87
CA ALA A 363 -2.09 -6.46 -32.08
C ALA A 363 -2.64 -5.82 -33.37
N MET A 364 -3.46 -4.76 -33.23
CA MET A 364 -4.17 -4.15 -34.34
C MET A 364 -3.45 -2.96 -34.99
N LEU A 365 -2.44 -2.37 -34.32
CA LEU A 365 -1.72 -1.24 -34.87
C LEU A 365 -0.82 -1.70 -36.04
N ASN A 366 -1.18 -1.36 -37.29
CA ASN A 366 -0.50 -1.74 -38.53
C ASN A 366 -0.43 -3.28 -38.77
N GLY A 367 -1.18 -4.11 -38.07
CA GLY A 367 -1.14 -5.56 -38.20
C GLY A 367 0.24 -6.18 -37.91
N LYS A 368 1.16 -5.43 -37.30
CA LYS A 368 2.51 -5.89 -36.95
C LYS A 368 2.84 -5.49 -35.53
N LEU A 369 3.12 -6.51 -34.69
CA LEU A 369 3.71 -6.29 -33.36
C LEU A 369 5.11 -5.70 -33.53
N PRO A 370 5.43 -4.59 -32.84
CA PRO A 370 6.80 -4.10 -32.81
C PRO A 370 7.70 -5.19 -32.24
N GLN A 371 8.77 -5.46 -32.95
CA GLN A 371 9.73 -6.47 -32.51
C GLN A 371 10.78 -5.80 -31.62
N TYR A 372 10.42 -5.60 -30.32
CA TYR A 372 11.43 -5.26 -29.34
C TYR A 372 12.30 -6.50 -29.15
N LYS A 373 13.57 -6.38 -29.50
CA LYS A 373 14.57 -7.43 -29.29
C LYS A 373 15.14 -7.28 -27.88
N TRP A 374 14.27 -7.33 -26.87
CA TRP A 374 14.60 -7.19 -25.47
C TRP A 374 14.50 -8.52 -24.73
N ASN A 375 15.32 -8.65 -23.71
CA ASN A 375 15.29 -9.76 -22.74
C ASN A 375 15.61 -9.20 -21.34
N VAL A 376 15.68 -10.05 -20.34
CA VAL A 376 15.87 -9.65 -18.94
C VAL A 376 17.18 -8.90 -18.68
N ASP A 377 18.25 -9.18 -19.48
CA ASP A 377 19.58 -8.63 -19.32
C ASP A 377 19.92 -7.51 -20.31
N ASN A 378 19.11 -7.38 -21.38
CA ASN A 378 19.25 -6.34 -22.39
C ASN A 378 17.89 -5.76 -22.74
N PHE A 379 17.55 -4.63 -22.13
CA PHE A 379 16.22 -4.08 -22.12
C PHE A 379 16.26 -2.55 -22.37
N GLY A 380 15.23 -2.02 -23.05
CA GLY A 380 15.05 -0.59 -23.24
C GLY A 380 15.89 0.00 -24.38
N PRO A 381 16.06 1.35 -24.44
CA PRO A 381 15.63 2.29 -23.40
C PRO A 381 14.11 2.52 -23.34
N VAL A 382 13.59 2.75 -22.13
CA VAL A 382 12.23 3.20 -21.88
C VAL A 382 12.24 4.48 -21.03
N ILE A 383 11.28 5.38 -21.27
CA ILE A 383 11.11 6.58 -20.43
C ILE A 383 10.01 6.29 -19.42
N VAL A 384 10.33 6.44 -18.14
CA VAL A 384 9.36 6.29 -17.05
C VAL A 384 8.39 7.48 -17.09
N PRO A 385 7.07 7.27 -17.27
CA PRO A 385 6.13 8.35 -17.40
C PRO A 385 6.11 9.27 -16.18
N LYS A 386 5.92 10.56 -16.45
CA LYS A 386 5.81 11.60 -15.42
C LYS A 386 4.52 12.38 -15.62
N LYS A 387 3.89 12.77 -14.53
CA LYS A 387 2.73 13.64 -14.56
C LYS A 387 3.00 14.90 -15.37
N GLY A 388 2.09 15.20 -16.30
CA GLY A 388 2.22 16.34 -17.22
C GLY A 388 3.15 16.11 -18.43
N TRP A 389 3.85 14.96 -18.51
CA TRP A 389 4.66 14.64 -19.69
C TRP A 389 3.76 14.14 -20.83
N THR A 390 4.02 14.66 -22.03
CA THR A 390 3.31 14.28 -23.24
C THR A 390 4.18 13.36 -24.10
N VAL A 391 3.69 12.18 -24.42
CA VAL A 391 4.34 11.23 -25.32
C VAL A 391 3.65 11.25 -26.68
N LYS A 392 4.43 11.14 -27.76
CA LYS A 392 3.90 10.84 -29.10
C LYS A 392 3.55 9.36 -29.16
N LEU A 393 2.36 9.05 -29.64
CA LEU A 393 1.87 7.69 -29.84
C LEU A 393 2.07 7.26 -31.29
N ASP A 394 2.85 6.22 -31.47
CA ASP A 394 3.09 5.56 -32.76
C ASP A 394 3.25 4.05 -32.53
N SER A 395 3.53 3.30 -33.58
CA SER A 395 3.68 1.84 -33.50
C SER A 395 4.77 1.35 -32.53
N MET A 396 5.74 2.23 -32.19
CA MET A 396 6.82 1.87 -31.26
C MET A 396 6.56 2.33 -29.83
N THR A 397 5.88 3.45 -29.64
CA THR A 397 5.67 4.03 -28.31
C THR A 397 4.33 3.64 -27.68
N PHE A 398 3.29 3.48 -28.51
CA PHE A 398 1.96 3.13 -28.04
C PHE A 398 1.95 1.85 -27.22
N PRO A 399 2.58 0.75 -27.63
CA PRO A 399 2.60 -0.49 -26.86
C PRO A 399 3.27 -0.38 -25.49
N VAL A 400 4.26 0.50 -25.37
CA VAL A 400 4.95 0.76 -24.10
C VAL A 400 4.03 1.47 -23.10
N TYR A 401 3.11 2.32 -23.60
CA TYR A 401 2.32 3.20 -22.74
C TYR A 401 0.81 2.89 -22.72
N GLU A 402 0.35 1.97 -23.59
CA GLU A 402 -1.08 1.61 -23.70
C GLU A 402 -1.69 1.28 -22.33
N ARG A 403 -1.04 0.40 -21.56
CA ARG A 403 -1.52 0.01 -20.25
C ARG A 403 -1.61 1.17 -19.26
N CYS A 404 -0.65 2.08 -19.28
CA CYS A 404 -0.70 3.29 -18.45
C CYS A 404 -1.92 4.15 -18.82
N ILE A 405 -2.21 4.28 -20.11
CA ILE A 405 -3.30 5.11 -20.60
C ILE A 405 -4.66 4.46 -20.31
N GLU A 406 -4.82 3.19 -20.66
CA GLU A 406 -6.11 2.51 -20.61
C GLU A 406 -6.45 2.06 -19.19
N VAL A 407 -5.57 1.26 -18.57
CA VAL A 407 -5.86 0.61 -17.29
C VAL A 407 -5.65 1.55 -16.12
N TYR A 408 -4.47 2.16 -16.02
CA TYR A 408 -4.12 2.93 -14.84
C TYR A 408 -4.72 4.34 -14.82
N GLU A 409 -4.89 4.96 -15.99
CA GLU A 409 -5.54 6.27 -16.09
C GLU A 409 -7.00 6.20 -16.57
N HIS A 410 -7.57 4.97 -16.64
CA HIS A 410 -8.99 4.70 -16.88
C HIS A 410 -9.55 5.35 -18.15
N ASN A 411 -8.77 5.36 -19.24
CA ASN A 411 -9.26 5.84 -20.52
C ASN A 411 -9.77 4.68 -21.37
N LYS A 412 -10.76 4.95 -22.20
CA LYS A 412 -11.18 4.03 -23.25
C LYS A 412 -10.27 4.18 -24.45
N VAL A 413 -9.52 3.14 -24.79
CA VAL A 413 -8.62 3.13 -25.95
C VAL A 413 -9.21 2.26 -27.05
N GLU A 414 -9.26 2.78 -28.28
CA GLU A 414 -9.67 2.06 -29.49
C GLU A 414 -8.64 2.27 -30.59
N VAL A 415 -8.26 1.21 -31.28
CA VAL A 415 -7.38 1.26 -32.45
C VAL A 415 -8.16 0.87 -33.68
N LYS A 416 -8.14 1.73 -34.72
CA LYS A 416 -8.82 1.52 -36.01
C LYS A 416 -7.83 1.73 -37.15
N GLY A 417 -7.28 0.63 -37.66
CA GLY A 417 -6.16 0.69 -38.61
C GLY A 417 -4.92 1.29 -37.94
N ASP A 418 -4.44 2.41 -38.44
CA ASP A 418 -3.28 3.13 -37.91
C ASP A 418 -3.66 4.24 -36.93
N ASP A 419 -4.96 4.45 -36.73
CA ASP A 419 -5.48 5.53 -35.91
C ASP A 419 -5.79 5.09 -34.48
N ILE A 420 -5.28 5.86 -33.53
CA ILE A 420 -5.53 5.66 -32.10
C ILE A 420 -6.61 6.65 -31.65
N PHE A 421 -7.61 6.13 -30.95
CA PHE A 421 -8.68 6.91 -30.34
C PHE A 421 -8.62 6.76 -28.82
N ILE A 422 -8.58 7.86 -28.10
CA ILE A 422 -8.65 7.90 -26.64
C ILE A 422 -9.93 8.64 -26.26
N ASN A 423 -10.82 7.98 -25.52
CA ASN A 423 -12.15 8.49 -25.14
C ASN A 423 -12.97 8.98 -26.38
N GLY A 424 -12.85 8.26 -27.48
CA GLY A 424 -13.55 8.58 -28.73
C GLY A 424 -12.93 9.68 -29.59
N GLN A 425 -11.81 10.30 -29.15
CA GLN A 425 -11.11 11.33 -29.91
C GLN A 425 -9.85 10.74 -30.56
N LYS A 426 -9.69 10.93 -31.87
CA LYS A 426 -8.49 10.56 -32.61
C LYS A 426 -7.31 11.38 -32.10
N THR A 427 -6.22 10.73 -31.71
CA THR A 427 -5.01 11.39 -31.21
C THR A 427 -3.76 10.64 -31.63
N ASN A 428 -2.63 11.33 -31.65
CA ASN A 428 -1.30 10.77 -31.84
C ASN A 428 -0.37 11.09 -30.66
N SER A 429 -0.93 11.56 -29.56
CA SER A 429 -0.18 11.87 -28.34
C SER A 429 -1.04 11.69 -27.10
N TYR A 430 -0.38 11.53 -25.96
CA TYR A 430 -1.04 11.43 -24.64
C TYR A 430 -0.25 12.17 -23.58
N THR A 431 -0.94 12.89 -22.69
CA THR A 431 -0.34 13.56 -21.53
C THR A 431 -0.72 12.81 -20.26
N PHE A 432 0.28 12.29 -19.55
CA PHE A 432 0.08 11.49 -18.35
C PHE A 432 -0.45 12.32 -17.18
N LYS A 433 -1.37 11.75 -16.41
CA LYS A 433 -2.03 12.37 -15.26
C LYS A 433 -1.38 12.00 -13.94
N MET A 434 -0.56 10.92 -13.91
CA MET A 434 0.13 10.39 -12.74
C MET A 434 1.62 10.25 -13.00
N ASP A 435 2.38 10.09 -11.90
CA ASP A 435 3.76 9.66 -11.89
C ASP A 435 3.86 8.13 -11.90
N TYR A 436 4.94 7.60 -12.47
CA TYR A 436 5.21 6.18 -12.57
C TYR A 436 6.61 5.84 -12.12
N TYR A 437 6.81 4.57 -11.79
CA TYR A 437 8.08 4.06 -11.28
C TYR A 437 8.45 2.75 -11.99
N TRP A 438 9.75 2.45 -11.98
CA TRP A 438 10.29 1.19 -12.49
C TRP A 438 10.90 0.41 -11.35
N MET A 439 10.37 -0.76 -11.06
CA MET A 439 10.68 -1.59 -9.92
C MET A 439 11.36 -2.86 -10.34
N MET A 440 12.53 -3.20 -9.76
CA MET A 440 13.24 -4.44 -10.05
C MET A 440 13.61 -5.16 -8.77
N GLY A 441 13.64 -6.52 -8.84
CA GLY A 441 14.13 -7.34 -7.74
C GLY A 441 15.65 -7.38 -7.70
N ASP A 442 16.21 -7.57 -6.51
CA ASP A 442 17.66 -7.71 -6.32
C ASP A 442 18.16 -9.09 -6.75
N ASN A 443 17.28 -10.11 -6.71
CA ASN A 443 17.55 -11.40 -7.33
C ASN A 443 17.16 -11.36 -8.81
N ARG A 444 18.07 -10.91 -9.65
CA ARG A 444 17.81 -10.47 -11.03
C ARG A 444 17.18 -11.52 -11.92
N HIS A 445 17.55 -12.81 -11.82
CA HIS A 445 17.03 -13.88 -12.66
C HIS A 445 15.86 -14.65 -12.01
N ASP A 446 15.61 -14.43 -10.71
CA ASP A 446 14.46 -15.01 -10.00
C ASP A 446 13.54 -13.90 -9.45
N SER A 447 13.20 -12.96 -10.31
CA SER A 447 12.31 -11.86 -9.99
C SER A 447 11.36 -11.55 -11.13
N GLU A 448 10.09 -11.74 -10.88
CA GLU A 448 9.04 -11.13 -11.67
C GLU A 448 8.94 -9.64 -11.23
N ASP A 449 9.25 -8.70 -12.16
CA ASP A 449 9.33 -7.27 -11.89
C ASP A 449 8.97 -6.41 -13.11
N SER A 450 9.25 -5.10 -13.08
CA SER A 450 8.89 -4.19 -14.17
C SER A 450 9.42 -4.59 -15.54
N ARG A 451 10.43 -5.43 -15.62
CA ARG A 451 10.89 -6.00 -16.90
C ARG A 451 9.83 -6.89 -17.55
N PHE A 452 8.85 -7.38 -16.78
CA PHE A 452 7.76 -8.25 -17.25
C PHE A 452 6.42 -7.53 -17.34
N TRP A 453 6.02 -6.74 -16.33
CA TRP A 453 4.71 -6.08 -16.32
C TRP A 453 4.75 -4.57 -16.65
N GLY A 454 5.93 -3.94 -16.69
CA GLY A 454 6.08 -2.53 -17.00
C GLY A 454 6.03 -1.60 -15.78
N PHE A 455 5.41 -0.46 -15.95
CA PHE A 455 5.42 0.63 -14.97
C PHE A 455 4.49 0.38 -13.78
N VAL A 456 4.89 0.91 -12.61
CA VAL A 456 4.08 0.95 -11.40
C VAL A 456 3.58 2.37 -11.19
N PRO A 457 2.26 2.62 -11.18
CA PRO A 457 1.70 3.96 -10.99
C PRO A 457 1.87 4.44 -9.53
N GLU A 458 1.85 5.77 -9.32
CA GLU A 458 1.99 6.37 -7.99
C GLU A 458 0.90 5.97 -7.01
N ASP A 459 -0.32 5.72 -7.49
CA ASP A 459 -1.45 5.30 -6.67
C ASP A 459 -1.31 3.86 -6.15
N HIS A 460 -0.42 3.05 -6.74
CA HIS A 460 -0.10 1.70 -6.28
C HIS A 460 0.96 1.69 -5.16
N ILE A 461 1.71 2.77 -4.95
CA ILE A 461 2.76 2.83 -3.91
C ILE A 461 2.15 2.76 -2.52
N VAL A 462 2.52 1.76 -1.74
CA VAL A 462 2.05 1.56 -0.35
C VAL A 462 2.97 2.28 0.64
N GLY A 463 4.28 2.05 0.57
CA GLY A 463 5.24 2.67 1.49
C GLY A 463 6.67 2.17 1.32
N LYS A 464 7.56 2.69 2.16
CA LYS A 464 8.98 2.34 2.19
C LYS A 464 9.24 1.23 3.20
N ALA A 465 9.91 0.18 2.79
CA ALA A 465 10.43 -0.83 3.72
C ALA A 465 11.56 -0.20 4.54
N VAL A 466 11.45 -0.20 5.87
CA VAL A 466 12.38 0.56 6.73
C VAL A 466 13.27 -0.32 7.58
N PHE A 467 12.74 -1.40 8.20
CA PHE A 467 13.58 -2.32 8.95
C PHE A 467 12.94 -3.71 9.14
N ILE A 468 13.79 -4.70 9.38
CA ILE A 468 13.44 -6.08 9.68
C ILE A 468 13.30 -6.19 11.20
N TRP A 469 12.11 -6.53 11.71
CA TRP A 469 11.90 -6.68 13.15
C TRP A 469 11.99 -8.13 13.63
N MET A 470 11.81 -9.10 12.72
CA MET A 470 11.92 -10.54 12.98
C MET A 470 12.38 -11.25 11.72
N SER A 471 13.08 -12.37 11.83
CA SER A 471 13.47 -13.23 10.72
C SER A 471 13.47 -14.69 11.12
N PHE A 472 12.72 -15.51 10.39
CA PHE A 472 12.63 -16.96 10.60
C PHE A 472 13.19 -17.74 9.41
N ASP A 473 13.87 -18.84 9.70
CA ASP A 473 14.25 -19.84 8.73
C ASP A 473 13.42 -21.11 8.96
N ASP A 474 12.49 -21.38 8.07
CA ASP A 474 11.61 -22.54 8.20
C ASP A 474 12.36 -23.87 8.03
N ASN A 475 13.50 -23.85 7.33
CA ASN A 475 14.33 -25.03 7.06
C ASN A 475 15.33 -25.34 8.19
N ALA A 476 15.56 -24.41 9.10
CA ALA A 476 16.51 -24.58 10.19
C ALA A 476 15.91 -25.40 11.35
N SER A 477 16.79 -26.02 12.17
CA SER A 477 16.38 -26.71 13.39
C SER A 477 15.76 -25.74 14.39
N PHE A 478 14.90 -26.24 15.30
CA PHE A 478 14.11 -25.42 16.23
C PHE A 478 14.91 -24.32 16.95
N LEU A 479 16.14 -24.62 17.39
CA LEU A 479 17.00 -23.68 18.10
C LEU A 479 17.64 -22.61 17.18
N HIS A 480 17.71 -22.87 15.87
CA HIS A 480 18.33 -21.98 14.87
C HIS A 480 17.32 -21.32 13.94
N LYS A 481 16.02 -21.52 14.20
CA LYS A 481 14.96 -20.90 13.36
C LYS A 481 15.00 -19.39 13.34
N ILE A 482 15.45 -18.73 14.40
CA ILE A 482 15.54 -17.27 14.45
C ILE A 482 16.91 -16.84 13.92
N ARG A 483 16.92 -16.05 12.84
CA ARG A 483 18.12 -15.41 12.29
C ARG A 483 18.43 -14.14 13.11
N TRP A 484 19.07 -14.33 14.27
CA TRP A 484 19.35 -13.24 15.22
C TRP A 484 20.14 -12.07 14.63
N SER A 485 21.03 -12.31 13.67
CA SER A 485 21.81 -11.29 12.99
C SER A 485 20.99 -10.34 12.12
N ARG A 486 19.75 -10.71 11.81
CA ARG A 486 18.87 -9.91 10.97
C ARG A 486 17.86 -9.07 11.77
N LEU A 487 17.75 -9.30 13.09
CA LEU A 487 16.81 -8.56 13.93
C LEU A 487 17.20 -7.08 14.02
N PHE A 488 16.20 -6.21 13.85
CA PHE A 488 16.32 -4.75 13.91
C PHE A 488 17.30 -4.14 12.87
N ASN A 489 17.60 -4.86 11.79
CA ASN A 489 18.41 -4.31 10.70
C ASN A 489 17.57 -3.34 9.84
N PHE A 490 18.16 -2.18 9.57
CA PHE A 490 17.59 -1.22 8.63
C PHE A 490 17.72 -1.73 7.19
N ILE A 491 16.75 -1.39 6.36
CA ILE A 491 16.70 -1.74 4.93
C ILE A 491 17.23 -0.53 4.15
N HIS A 492 18.23 -0.77 3.31
CA HIS A 492 18.93 0.26 2.51
C HIS A 492 18.81 0.03 1.01
#